data_5a9f3d176846fd574db3ec78ae9e795e
#
_entry.id   5a9f3d176846fd574db3ec78ae9e795e
#
_cell.length_a   1.000
_cell.length_b   1.000
_cell.length_c   1.000
_cell.angle_alpha   90.00
_cell.angle_beta   90.00
_cell.angle_gamma   90.00
#
_symmetry.space_group_name_H-M   'P 1'
#
loop_
_entity.id
_entity.type
_entity.pdbx_description
1 polymer ?
#
loop_
_entity_poly.entity_id
_entity_poly.type
_entity_poly.pdbx_seq_one_letter_code
_entity_poly.pdbx_strand_id
1 'polypeptide(L)'
;MVFIGPNQIIKHEPEGEIHQPYGKALIFHSDLIKGTNLGKHIHEYTFFSYASYEALHLSNKEREKILVCFDNIENEIIQNIDRHSKKLILSNLELLLNYCTRFYDRQFITRENIGQGIIEQFEQHLNEYLRHEKLQEIGLPTVSFFADTLNLSPNYFGDLIKKETGKSAIEYIHLKLLEYAKEKIMDKTKSISEISYQLGFKYPQHFTRLFKQKVGVAPNEYRSPKVDCPT
;
A
#
# COMPACT_ATOMS: atom_id res chain seq x y z
N MET A 1 -15.52 10.46 2.29
CA MET A 1 -16.13 9.12 2.27
C MET A 1 -15.16 8.18 2.95
N VAL A 2 -15.64 7.33 3.87
CA VAL A 2 -14.83 6.38 4.62
C VAL A 2 -15.29 4.96 4.25
N PHE A 3 -14.37 4.03 4.18
CA PHE A 3 -14.62 2.62 3.93
C PHE A 3 -14.30 1.81 5.18
N ILE A 4 -15.10 0.79 5.43
CA ILE A 4 -14.97 -0.07 6.60
C ILE A 4 -14.94 -1.50 6.10
N GLY A 5 -13.83 -2.19 6.33
CA GLY A 5 -13.70 -3.60 6.01
C GLY A 5 -14.35 -4.51 7.07
N PRO A 6 -14.49 -5.80 6.78
CA PRO A 6 -14.98 -6.76 7.76
C PRO A 6 -14.06 -6.80 8.99
N ASN A 7 -14.67 -7.00 10.17
CA ASN A 7 -13.99 -7.06 11.48
C ASN A 7 -13.29 -5.75 11.93
N GLN A 8 -13.53 -4.63 11.27
CA GLN A 8 -13.08 -3.32 11.75
C GLN A 8 -14.12 -2.74 12.71
N ILE A 9 -13.63 -2.20 13.84
CA ILE A 9 -14.45 -1.47 14.80
C ILE A 9 -14.15 0.01 14.63
N ILE A 10 -15.19 0.79 14.29
CA ILE A 10 -15.10 2.25 14.27
C ILE A 10 -15.77 2.78 15.52
N LYS A 11 -15.00 3.53 16.30
CA LYS A 11 -15.52 4.31 17.41
C LYS A 11 -15.75 5.72 16.92
N HIS A 12 -16.99 6.18 17.01
CA HIS A 12 -17.34 7.57 16.76
C HIS A 12 -17.48 8.27 18.10
N GLU A 13 -16.60 9.22 18.38
CA GLU A 13 -16.70 10.09 19.55
C GLU A 13 -17.22 11.45 19.07
N PRO A 14 -18.42 11.86 19.51
CA PRO A 14 -18.93 13.17 19.15
C PRO A 14 -18.08 14.27 19.81
N GLU A 15 -17.61 15.23 19.02
CA GLU A 15 -17.02 16.46 19.53
C GLU A 15 -18.15 17.44 19.83
N GLY A 16 -18.45 17.66 21.11
CA GLY A 16 -19.46 18.61 21.56
C GLY A 16 -20.80 17.99 21.99
N GLU A 17 -21.73 18.84 22.47
CA GLU A 17 -22.99 18.41 23.09
C GLU A 17 -24.02 17.82 22.11
N ILE A 18 -23.97 18.19 20.82
CA ILE A 18 -24.89 17.68 19.79
C ILE A 18 -24.11 17.45 18.48
N HIS A 19 -23.87 16.22 18.12
CA HIS A 19 -23.34 15.86 16.80
C HIS A 19 -24.38 15.01 16.06
N GLN A 20 -24.98 15.58 15.02
CA GLN A 20 -25.94 14.88 14.16
C GLN A 20 -25.30 14.63 12.79
N PRO A 21 -24.64 13.47 12.56
CA PRO A 21 -24.04 13.16 11.27
C PRO A 21 -25.13 13.06 10.20
N TYR A 22 -24.91 13.74 9.08
CA TYR A 22 -25.77 13.68 7.91
C TYR A 22 -25.03 12.99 6.75
N GLY A 23 -25.65 11.95 6.17
CA GLY A 23 -25.05 11.23 5.06
C GLY A 23 -25.82 9.97 4.68
N LYS A 24 -25.32 9.29 3.63
CA LYS A 24 -25.77 7.95 3.23
C LYS A 24 -24.71 6.92 3.60
N ALA A 25 -25.13 5.74 4.04
CA ALA A 25 -24.25 4.59 4.26
C ALA A 25 -24.74 3.40 3.42
N LEU A 26 -23.81 2.70 2.78
CA LEU A 26 -24.09 1.44 2.09
C LEU A 26 -23.43 0.31 2.88
N ILE A 27 -24.23 -0.61 3.38
CA ILE A 27 -23.76 -1.75 4.15
C ILE A 27 -24.23 -3.02 3.43
N PHE A 28 -23.32 -3.95 3.21
CA PHE A 28 -23.66 -5.24 2.60
C PHE A 28 -22.92 -6.38 3.28
N HIS A 29 -23.56 -7.54 3.33
CA HIS A 29 -22.96 -8.77 3.83
C HIS A 29 -22.07 -9.41 2.77
N SER A 30 -20.99 -10.08 3.19
CA SER A 30 -20.04 -10.76 2.28
C SER A 30 -20.70 -11.81 1.38
N ASP A 31 -21.81 -12.42 1.81
CA ASP A 31 -22.55 -13.40 0.98
C ASP A 31 -23.15 -12.78 -0.28
N LEU A 32 -23.40 -11.48 -0.31
CA LEU A 32 -23.89 -10.79 -1.51
C LEU A 32 -22.91 -10.96 -2.68
N ILE A 33 -21.60 -10.80 -2.39
CA ILE A 33 -20.53 -10.83 -3.38
C ILE A 33 -19.90 -12.21 -3.54
N LYS A 34 -20.20 -13.16 -2.65
CA LYS A 34 -19.63 -14.51 -2.66
C LYS A 34 -19.93 -15.24 -3.96
N GLY A 35 -18.89 -15.82 -4.57
CA GLY A 35 -18.98 -16.54 -5.85
C GLY A 35 -19.13 -15.66 -7.09
N THR A 36 -19.14 -14.33 -6.93
CA THR A 36 -19.19 -13.36 -8.05
C THR A 36 -17.79 -12.91 -8.46
N ASN A 37 -17.68 -12.22 -9.61
CA ASN A 37 -16.45 -11.59 -10.05
C ASN A 37 -15.98 -10.54 -9.04
N LEU A 38 -16.87 -9.69 -8.55
CA LEU A 38 -16.56 -8.69 -7.52
C LEU A 38 -15.98 -9.34 -6.25
N GLY A 39 -16.58 -10.45 -5.80
CA GLY A 39 -16.10 -11.16 -4.62
C GLY A 39 -14.68 -11.75 -4.77
N LYS A 40 -14.31 -12.17 -5.99
CA LYS A 40 -12.94 -12.65 -6.28
C LYS A 40 -11.89 -11.53 -6.21
N HIS A 41 -12.27 -10.31 -6.60
CA HIS A 41 -11.38 -9.16 -6.75
C HIS A 41 -11.58 -8.10 -5.66
N ILE A 42 -12.39 -8.35 -4.63
CA ILE A 42 -12.68 -7.38 -3.57
C ILE A 42 -11.42 -6.93 -2.82
N HIS A 43 -10.40 -7.79 -2.75
CA HIS A 43 -9.12 -7.50 -2.11
C HIS A 43 -8.27 -6.46 -2.88
N GLU A 44 -8.58 -6.19 -4.14
CA GLU A 44 -7.92 -5.17 -4.96
C GLU A 44 -8.36 -3.74 -4.57
N TYR A 45 -9.52 -3.62 -3.90
CA TYR A 45 -9.98 -2.35 -3.34
C TYR A 45 -9.33 -2.09 -1.98
N THR A 46 -8.06 -1.70 -2.01
CA THR A 46 -7.16 -1.54 -0.84
C THR A 46 -7.67 -0.54 0.18
N PHE A 47 -8.48 0.42 -0.24
CA PHE A 47 -9.05 1.46 0.61
C PHE A 47 -10.01 0.95 1.70
N PHE A 48 -10.48 -0.29 1.64
CA PHE A 48 -11.17 -0.92 2.77
C PHE A 48 -10.27 -1.17 3.99
N SER A 49 -8.96 -1.04 3.81
CA SER A 49 -7.95 -1.19 4.87
C SER A 49 -7.27 0.13 5.24
N TYR A 50 -7.75 1.25 4.72
CA TYR A 50 -7.23 2.57 5.06
C TYR A 50 -7.75 3.03 6.43
N ALA A 51 -7.00 3.88 7.09
CA ALA A 51 -7.46 4.50 8.32
C ALA A 51 -8.55 5.54 8.05
N SER A 52 -9.40 5.83 9.03
CA SER A 52 -10.53 6.75 8.86
C SER A 52 -10.12 8.17 8.48
N TYR A 53 -8.93 8.61 8.89
CA TYR A 53 -8.36 9.91 8.52
C TYR A 53 -7.76 9.95 7.10
N GLU A 54 -7.60 8.79 6.46
CA GLU A 54 -7.20 8.64 5.05
C GLU A 54 -8.45 8.63 4.12
N ALA A 55 -9.50 9.28 4.54
CA ALA A 55 -10.78 9.33 3.85
C ALA A 55 -10.68 9.87 2.42
N LEU A 56 -11.54 9.37 1.55
CA LEU A 56 -11.70 9.87 0.19
C LEU A 56 -12.44 11.23 0.20
N HIS A 57 -11.79 12.26 -0.31
CA HIS A 57 -12.37 13.58 -0.51
C HIS A 57 -12.95 13.71 -1.92
N LEU A 58 -14.25 13.96 -2.00
CA LEU A 58 -14.98 14.04 -3.26
C LEU A 58 -15.23 15.50 -3.66
N SER A 59 -15.00 15.82 -4.92
CA SER A 59 -15.54 17.04 -5.52
C SER A 59 -17.07 16.90 -5.69
N ASN A 60 -17.78 18.03 -5.94
CA ASN A 60 -19.22 18.00 -6.15
C ASN A 60 -19.63 17.04 -7.31
N LYS A 61 -18.90 17.08 -8.42
CA LYS A 61 -19.17 16.19 -9.57
C LYS A 61 -18.93 14.72 -9.27
N GLU A 62 -17.92 14.41 -8.45
CA GLU A 62 -17.64 13.04 -8.03
C GLU A 62 -18.69 12.54 -7.04
N ARG A 63 -19.11 13.41 -6.11
CA ARG A 63 -20.20 13.12 -5.17
C ARG A 63 -21.48 12.77 -5.91
N GLU A 64 -21.85 13.54 -6.94
CA GLU A 64 -23.04 13.26 -7.76
C GLU A 64 -22.99 11.86 -8.36
N LYS A 65 -21.84 11.44 -8.94
CA LYS A 65 -21.65 10.09 -9.51
C LYS A 65 -21.83 9.00 -8.46
N ILE A 66 -21.28 9.21 -7.27
CA ILE A 66 -21.42 8.26 -6.16
C ILE A 66 -22.89 8.16 -5.72
N LEU A 67 -23.58 9.29 -5.59
CA LEU A 67 -24.99 9.31 -5.20
C LEU A 67 -25.87 8.58 -6.22
N VAL A 68 -25.62 8.72 -7.51
CA VAL A 68 -26.34 7.95 -8.55
C VAL A 68 -26.20 6.44 -8.34
N CYS A 69 -25.02 5.94 -7.98
CA CYS A 69 -24.84 4.52 -7.67
C CYS A 69 -25.63 4.10 -6.43
N PHE A 70 -25.64 4.94 -5.39
CA PHE A 70 -26.45 4.71 -4.18
C PHE A 70 -27.93 4.65 -4.51
N ASP A 71 -28.44 5.64 -5.27
CA ASP A 71 -29.87 5.74 -5.62
C ASP A 71 -30.30 4.57 -6.51
N ASN A 72 -29.45 4.11 -7.43
CA ASN A 72 -29.72 2.93 -8.24
C ASN A 72 -29.83 1.65 -7.40
N ILE A 73 -28.92 1.48 -6.42
CA ILE A 73 -28.96 0.33 -5.51
C ILE A 73 -30.20 0.42 -4.61
N GLU A 74 -30.51 1.58 -4.05
CA GLU A 74 -31.68 1.83 -3.20
C GLU A 74 -32.97 1.53 -3.95
N ASN A 75 -33.12 2.04 -5.18
CA ASN A 75 -34.30 1.81 -6.02
C ASN A 75 -34.47 0.31 -6.33
N GLU A 76 -33.38 -0.42 -6.58
CA GLU A 76 -33.44 -1.85 -6.86
C GLU A 76 -33.84 -2.70 -5.64
N ILE A 77 -33.54 -2.21 -4.42
CA ILE A 77 -33.94 -2.87 -3.17
C ILE A 77 -35.41 -2.57 -2.82
N ILE A 78 -35.89 -1.36 -3.13
CA ILE A 78 -37.26 -0.93 -2.77
C ILE A 78 -38.32 -1.54 -3.70
N GLN A 79 -38.00 -1.72 -4.97
CA GLN A 79 -38.94 -2.34 -5.92
C GLN A 79 -39.04 -3.86 -5.72
N ASN A 80 -39.98 -4.52 -6.46
CA ASN A 80 -40.10 -5.97 -6.38
C ASN A 80 -38.83 -6.67 -6.85
N ILE A 81 -38.22 -7.43 -5.95
CA ILE A 81 -36.98 -8.17 -6.21
C ILE A 81 -37.30 -9.31 -7.21
N ASP A 82 -36.53 -9.34 -8.30
CA ASP A 82 -36.62 -10.37 -9.33
C ASP A 82 -35.26 -11.08 -9.55
N ARG A 83 -35.24 -11.97 -10.57
CA ARG A 83 -34.00 -12.71 -10.93
C ARG A 83 -32.83 -11.83 -11.39
N HIS A 84 -33.07 -10.59 -11.76
CA HIS A 84 -32.06 -9.63 -12.25
C HIS A 84 -31.56 -8.70 -11.16
N SER A 85 -32.33 -8.49 -10.09
CA SER A 85 -32.02 -7.50 -9.03
C SER A 85 -30.65 -7.70 -8.42
N LYS A 86 -30.27 -8.93 -8.09
CA LYS A 86 -28.93 -9.22 -7.57
C LYS A 86 -27.82 -8.76 -8.51
N LYS A 87 -28.00 -9.00 -9.83
CA LYS A 87 -26.99 -8.62 -10.84
C LYS A 87 -26.89 -7.10 -10.97
N LEU A 88 -28.01 -6.38 -10.94
CA LEU A 88 -28.05 -4.92 -11.03
C LEU A 88 -27.42 -4.27 -9.80
N ILE A 89 -27.72 -4.75 -8.60
CA ILE A 89 -27.11 -4.30 -7.35
C ILE A 89 -25.59 -4.48 -7.41
N LEU A 90 -25.12 -5.67 -7.80
CA LEU A 90 -23.68 -5.97 -7.90
C LEU A 90 -22.97 -5.09 -8.94
N SER A 91 -23.60 -4.85 -10.09
CA SER A 91 -23.03 -3.98 -11.13
C SER A 91 -22.89 -2.53 -10.66
N ASN A 92 -23.89 -2.00 -9.95
CA ASN A 92 -23.81 -0.65 -9.37
C ASN A 92 -22.80 -0.57 -8.22
N LEU A 93 -22.69 -1.62 -7.40
CA LEU A 93 -21.70 -1.71 -6.33
C LEU A 93 -20.28 -1.73 -6.93
N GLU A 94 -20.02 -2.55 -7.94
CA GLU A 94 -18.72 -2.62 -8.63
C GLU A 94 -18.38 -1.27 -9.30
N LEU A 95 -19.36 -0.64 -9.95
CA LEU A 95 -19.18 0.70 -10.54
C LEU A 95 -18.82 1.75 -9.48
N LEU A 96 -19.50 1.73 -8.34
CA LEU A 96 -19.22 2.62 -7.20
C LEU A 96 -17.78 2.44 -6.72
N LEU A 97 -17.35 1.19 -6.49
CA LEU A 97 -15.99 0.89 -6.03
C LEU A 97 -14.93 1.32 -7.04
N ASN A 98 -15.18 1.10 -8.34
CA ASN A 98 -14.29 1.54 -9.42
C ASN A 98 -14.19 3.08 -9.49
N TYR A 99 -15.29 3.80 -9.27
CA TYR A 99 -15.23 5.27 -9.13
C TYR A 99 -14.38 5.67 -7.93
N CYS A 100 -14.51 4.99 -6.79
CA CYS A 100 -13.73 5.30 -5.61
C CYS A 100 -12.23 5.07 -5.84
N THR A 101 -11.83 3.98 -6.51
CA THR A 101 -10.44 3.75 -6.93
C THR A 101 -9.92 4.92 -7.77
N ARG A 102 -10.67 5.30 -8.82
CA ARG A 102 -10.30 6.44 -9.67
C ARG A 102 -10.16 7.75 -8.89
N PHE A 103 -11.02 7.97 -7.91
CA PHE A 103 -11.00 9.22 -7.14
C PHE A 103 -9.88 9.23 -6.10
N TYR A 104 -9.49 8.09 -5.54
CA TYR A 104 -8.25 7.98 -4.76
C TYR A 104 -7.02 8.22 -5.63
N ASP A 105 -6.97 7.67 -6.84
CA ASP A 105 -5.91 7.95 -7.79
C ASP A 105 -5.75 9.46 -8.08
N ARG A 106 -6.87 10.14 -8.32
CA ARG A 106 -6.89 11.59 -8.47
C ARG A 106 -6.43 12.30 -7.20
N GLN A 107 -6.89 11.82 -6.01
CA GLN A 107 -6.52 12.41 -4.73
C GLN A 107 -5.02 12.33 -4.47
N PHE A 108 -4.37 11.22 -4.80
CA PHE A 108 -2.90 11.09 -4.74
C PHE A 108 -2.22 12.10 -5.66
N ILE A 109 -2.68 12.25 -6.91
CA ILE A 109 -2.11 13.22 -7.86
C ILE A 109 -2.31 14.66 -7.40
N THR A 110 -3.52 15.04 -6.97
CA THR A 110 -3.82 16.44 -6.59
C THR A 110 -3.20 16.87 -5.25
N ARG A 111 -2.74 15.92 -4.45
CA ARG A 111 -1.96 16.14 -3.23
C ARG A 111 -0.46 15.96 -3.46
N GLU A 112 0.02 16.18 -4.68
CA GLU A 112 1.40 15.97 -5.11
C GLU A 112 2.41 16.61 -4.15
N ASN A 113 2.19 17.84 -3.69
CA ASN A 113 3.06 18.48 -2.70
C ASN A 113 3.08 17.75 -1.34
N ILE A 114 1.95 17.15 -0.91
CA ILE A 114 1.88 16.38 0.34
C ILE A 114 2.49 15.00 0.12
N GLY A 115 2.21 14.38 -1.02
CA GLY A 115 2.79 13.09 -1.40
C GLY A 115 4.31 13.14 -1.52
N GLN A 116 4.86 14.16 -2.17
CA GLN A 116 6.30 14.40 -2.25
C GLN A 116 6.91 14.59 -0.86
N GLY A 117 6.29 15.39 0.01
CA GLY A 117 6.75 15.56 1.38
C GLY A 117 6.77 14.25 2.18
N ILE A 118 5.79 13.36 1.98
CA ILE A 118 5.77 12.03 2.60
C ILE A 118 6.89 11.15 2.06
N ILE A 119 7.16 11.20 0.76
CA ILE A 119 8.24 10.44 0.14
C ILE A 119 9.61 10.93 0.61
N GLU A 120 9.82 12.25 0.68
CA GLU A 120 11.05 12.82 1.20
C GLU A 120 11.29 12.40 2.66
N GLN A 121 10.26 12.45 3.51
CA GLN A 121 10.34 11.94 4.89
C GLN A 121 10.62 10.44 4.93
N PHE A 122 9.94 9.66 4.09
CA PHE A 122 10.19 8.22 3.98
C PHE A 122 11.64 7.93 3.57
N GLU A 123 12.17 8.61 2.55
CA GLU A 123 13.55 8.45 2.10
C GLU A 123 14.56 8.84 3.20
N GLN A 124 14.28 9.91 3.92
CA GLN A 124 15.10 10.30 5.07
C GLN A 124 15.11 9.22 6.13
N HIS A 125 13.93 8.75 6.59
CA HIS A 125 13.83 7.70 7.59
C HIS A 125 14.45 6.38 7.11
N LEU A 126 14.28 6.02 5.85
CA LEU A 126 14.89 4.83 5.27
C LEU A 126 16.42 4.95 5.24
N ASN A 127 16.97 6.10 4.83
CA ASN A 127 18.42 6.35 4.85
C ASN A 127 18.97 6.30 6.27
N GLU A 128 18.27 6.89 7.25
CA GLU A 128 18.63 6.81 8.66
C GLU A 128 18.61 5.37 9.16
N TYR A 129 17.58 4.60 8.82
CA TYR A 129 17.45 3.20 9.19
C TYR A 129 18.61 2.35 8.65
N LEU A 130 19.01 2.57 7.38
CA LEU A 130 20.07 1.83 6.72
C LEU A 130 21.46 2.18 7.27
N ARG A 131 21.68 3.42 7.68
CA ARG A 131 23.00 3.90 8.15
C ARG A 131 23.27 3.66 9.63
N HIS A 132 22.23 3.55 10.45
CA HIS A 132 22.33 3.29 11.88
C HIS A 132 22.32 1.80 12.21
N GLU A 133 22.64 1.43 13.44
CA GLU A 133 22.66 0.04 13.91
C GLU A 133 21.29 -0.64 13.93
N LYS A 134 20.21 0.07 13.54
CA LYS A 134 18.84 -0.43 13.46
C LYS A 134 18.71 -1.71 12.61
N LEU A 135 19.50 -1.84 11.54
CA LEU A 135 19.53 -3.07 10.75
C LEU A 135 19.95 -4.29 11.56
N GLN A 136 20.89 -4.11 12.50
CA GLN A 136 21.37 -5.20 13.36
C GLN A 136 20.44 -5.46 14.54
N GLU A 137 19.84 -4.42 15.09
CA GLU A 137 18.97 -4.50 16.26
C GLU A 137 17.55 -4.97 15.91
N ILE A 138 16.96 -4.38 14.88
CA ILE A 138 15.55 -4.57 14.50
C ILE A 138 15.43 -5.56 13.34
N GLY A 139 16.45 -5.65 12.47
CA GLY A 139 16.46 -6.47 11.27
C GLY A 139 16.11 -5.71 9.99
N LEU A 140 15.58 -6.41 9.00
CA LEU A 140 15.24 -5.81 7.71
C LEU A 140 14.09 -4.80 7.84
N PRO A 141 14.17 -3.66 7.16
CA PRO A 141 13.11 -2.67 7.17
C PRO A 141 11.81 -3.21 6.54
N THR A 142 10.68 -2.92 7.17
CA THR A 142 9.36 -3.37 6.71
C THR A 142 8.49 -2.19 6.27
N VAL A 143 7.51 -2.48 5.42
CA VAL A 143 6.52 -1.47 4.99
C VAL A 143 5.73 -0.94 6.18
N SER A 144 5.32 -1.82 7.11
CA SER A 144 4.56 -1.42 8.30
C SER A 144 5.36 -0.48 9.19
N PHE A 145 6.67 -0.74 9.40
CA PHE A 145 7.51 0.16 10.20
C PHE A 145 7.50 1.60 9.69
N PHE A 146 7.64 1.79 8.37
CA PHE A 146 7.64 3.13 7.81
C PHE A 146 6.25 3.75 7.74
N ALA A 147 5.22 2.95 7.49
CA ALA A 147 3.85 3.41 7.56
C ALA A 147 3.52 3.95 8.96
N ASP A 148 3.84 3.19 10.01
CA ASP A 148 3.64 3.60 11.40
C ASP A 148 4.46 4.86 11.75
N THR A 149 5.72 4.94 11.30
CA THR A 149 6.58 6.12 11.51
C THR A 149 5.98 7.39 10.89
N LEU A 150 5.28 7.24 9.76
CA LEU A 150 4.65 8.34 9.03
C LEU A 150 3.17 8.54 9.42
N ASN A 151 2.66 7.81 10.42
CA ASN A 151 1.27 7.81 10.85
C ASN A 151 0.29 7.52 9.69
N LEU A 152 0.62 6.52 8.87
CA LEU A 152 -0.20 6.06 7.75
C LEU A 152 -0.56 4.57 7.92
N SER A 153 -1.66 4.16 7.31
CA SER A 153 -1.94 2.72 7.18
C SER A 153 -0.97 2.09 6.17
N PRO A 154 -0.54 0.82 6.37
CA PRO A 154 0.40 0.15 5.46
C PRO A 154 -0.08 0.10 4.01
N ASN A 155 -1.39 -0.05 3.80
CA ASN A 155 -1.96 -0.11 2.46
C ASN A 155 -1.98 1.28 1.78
N TYR A 156 -2.39 2.33 2.51
CA TYR A 156 -2.34 3.70 1.98
C TYR A 156 -0.91 4.11 1.64
N PHE A 157 0.04 3.85 2.54
CA PHE A 157 1.46 4.09 2.30
C PHE A 157 1.98 3.31 1.07
N GLY A 158 1.62 2.02 0.96
CA GLY A 158 1.99 1.17 -0.18
C GLY A 158 1.48 1.71 -1.51
N ASP A 159 0.22 2.14 -1.55
CA ASP A 159 -0.41 2.69 -2.76
C ASP A 159 0.18 4.06 -3.12
N LEU A 160 0.46 4.91 -2.12
CA LEU A 160 1.14 6.19 -2.31
C LEU A 160 2.53 6.00 -2.94
N ILE A 161 3.38 5.14 -2.35
CA ILE A 161 4.72 4.86 -2.90
C ILE A 161 4.64 4.29 -4.30
N LYS A 162 3.71 3.36 -4.55
CA LYS A 162 3.53 2.77 -5.89
C LYS A 162 3.12 3.81 -6.92
N LYS A 163 2.24 4.74 -6.55
CA LYS A 163 1.78 5.81 -7.43
C LYS A 163 2.91 6.77 -7.82
N GLU A 164 3.69 7.18 -6.86
CA GLU A 164 4.74 8.20 -7.04
C GLU A 164 6.03 7.62 -7.67
N THR A 165 6.37 6.37 -7.34
CA THR A 165 7.66 5.78 -7.77
C THR A 165 7.51 4.72 -8.87
N GLY A 166 6.28 4.28 -9.15
CA GLY A 166 6.00 3.15 -10.04
C GLY A 166 6.40 1.78 -9.48
N LYS A 167 6.88 1.71 -8.21
CA LYS A 167 7.33 0.49 -7.55
C LYS A 167 6.54 0.26 -6.27
N SER A 168 6.30 -1.00 -5.91
CA SER A 168 5.75 -1.28 -4.59
C SER A 168 6.70 -0.80 -3.47
N ALA A 169 6.15 -0.45 -2.30
CA ALA A 169 6.96 0.04 -1.18
C ALA A 169 8.06 -0.95 -0.77
N ILE A 170 7.76 -2.25 -0.77
CA ILE A 170 8.76 -3.28 -0.46
C ILE A 170 9.86 -3.36 -1.54
N GLU A 171 9.54 -3.21 -2.81
CA GLU A 171 10.54 -3.15 -3.88
C GLU A 171 11.43 -1.92 -3.76
N TYR A 172 10.85 -0.78 -3.41
CA TYR A 172 11.61 0.45 -3.19
C TYR A 172 12.59 0.31 -2.03
N ILE A 173 12.13 -0.24 -0.89
CA ILE A 173 12.97 -0.56 0.27
C ILE A 173 14.12 -1.49 -0.13
N HIS A 174 13.82 -2.56 -0.85
CA HIS A 174 14.84 -3.52 -1.31
C HIS A 174 15.86 -2.88 -2.24
N LEU A 175 15.46 -1.99 -3.14
CA LEU A 175 16.40 -1.27 -4.01
C LEU A 175 17.38 -0.42 -3.20
N LYS A 176 16.88 0.37 -2.26
CA LYS A 176 17.73 1.20 -1.40
C LYS A 176 18.65 0.38 -0.50
N LEU A 177 18.13 -0.72 0.06
CA LEU A 177 18.94 -1.68 0.83
C LEU A 177 20.08 -2.26 -0.01
N LEU A 178 19.82 -2.61 -1.28
CA LEU A 178 20.82 -3.16 -2.17
C LEU A 178 21.83 -2.10 -2.64
N GLU A 179 21.43 -0.84 -2.82
CA GLU A 179 22.36 0.25 -3.07
C GLU A 179 23.35 0.38 -1.90
N TYR A 180 22.83 0.41 -0.67
CA TYR A 180 23.67 0.41 0.53
C TYR A 180 24.54 -0.85 0.67
N ALA A 181 23.99 -2.02 0.35
CA ALA A 181 24.72 -3.27 0.37
C ALA A 181 25.92 -3.29 -0.61
N LYS A 182 25.76 -2.70 -1.81
CA LYS A 182 26.84 -2.60 -2.80
C LYS A 182 28.06 -1.83 -2.24
N GLU A 183 27.81 -0.74 -1.49
CA GLU A 183 28.89 0.01 -0.83
C GLU A 183 29.60 -0.87 0.22
N LYS A 184 28.83 -1.57 1.07
CA LYS A 184 29.37 -2.43 2.13
C LYS A 184 30.15 -3.63 1.58
N ILE A 185 29.69 -4.22 0.47
CA ILE A 185 30.35 -5.36 -0.18
C ILE A 185 31.78 -5.03 -0.63
N MET A 186 32.08 -3.77 -0.95
CA MET A 186 33.42 -3.35 -1.38
C MET A 186 34.44 -3.37 -0.24
N ASP A 187 34.01 -3.39 1.02
CA ASP A 187 34.88 -3.60 2.17
C ASP A 187 35.39 -5.04 2.20
N LYS A 188 36.65 -5.21 1.78
CA LYS A 188 37.32 -6.53 1.73
C LYS A 188 37.75 -7.06 3.10
N THR A 189 37.69 -6.26 4.15
CA THR A 189 38.03 -6.69 5.51
C THR A 189 36.96 -7.59 6.12
N LYS A 190 35.73 -7.57 5.57
CA LYS A 190 34.59 -8.35 6.03
C LYS A 190 34.18 -9.41 5.02
N SER A 191 33.78 -10.57 5.52
CA SER A 191 33.16 -11.60 4.70
C SER A 191 31.74 -11.17 4.25
N ILE A 192 31.25 -11.77 3.16
CA ILE A 192 29.87 -11.55 2.68
C ILE A 192 28.85 -11.97 3.73
N SER A 193 29.16 -12.98 4.54
CA SER A 193 28.28 -13.42 5.63
C SER A 193 28.20 -12.37 6.75
N GLU A 194 29.31 -11.79 7.15
CA GLU A 194 29.33 -10.70 8.14
C GLU A 194 28.57 -9.48 7.65
N ILE A 195 28.76 -9.09 6.37
CA ILE A 195 28.01 -8.00 5.74
C ILE A 195 26.52 -8.32 5.73
N SER A 196 26.14 -9.55 5.40
CA SER A 196 24.74 -9.98 5.42
C SER A 196 24.10 -9.81 6.80
N TYR A 197 24.80 -10.18 7.88
CA TYR A 197 24.30 -9.96 9.25
C TYR A 197 24.21 -8.48 9.60
N GLN A 198 25.20 -7.67 9.19
CA GLN A 198 25.16 -6.22 9.36
C GLN A 198 24.00 -5.54 8.60
N LEU A 199 23.56 -6.13 7.50
CA LEU A 199 22.38 -5.71 6.73
C LEU A 199 21.06 -6.24 7.30
N GLY A 200 21.07 -6.90 8.47
CA GLY A 200 19.87 -7.38 9.15
C GLY A 200 19.31 -8.70 8.63
N PHE A 201 20.03 -9.44 7.78
CA PHE A 201 19.58 -10.75 7.34
C PHE A 201 19.88 -11.83 8.39
N LYS A 202 18.86 -12.59 8.75
CA LYS A 202 19.01 -13.76 9.65
C LYS A 202 19.90 -14.86 9.05
N TYR A 203 19.87 -15.01 7.73
CA TYR A 203 20.58 -16.06 7.00
C TYR A 203 21.27 -15.47 5.76
N PRO A 204 22.59 -15.61 5.64
CA PRO A 204 23.37 -15.06 4.51
C PRO A 204 22.91 -15.53 3.12
N GLN A 205 22.33 -16.73 3.03
CA GLN A 205 21.78 -17.22 1.78
C GLN A 205 20.60 -16.41 1.27
N HIS A 206 19.78 -15.82 2.15
CA HIS A 206 18.68 -14.96 1.74
C HIS A 206 19.18 -13.65 1.15
N PHE A 207 20.22 -13.06 1.73
CA PHE A 207 20.90 -11.91 1.16
C PHE A 207 21.48 -12.24 -0.22
N THR A 208 22.26 -13.30 -0.32
CA THR A 208 22.89 -13.72 -1.59
C THR A 208 21.86 -13.94 -2.69
N ARG A 209 20.72 -14.58 -2.36
CA ARG A 209 19.64 -14.82 -3.31
C ARG A 209 18.97 -13.50 -3.76
N LEU A 210 18.62 -12.62 -2.82
CA LEU A 210 18.01 -11.32 -3.12
C LEU A 210 18.96 -10.47 -3.97
N PHE A 211 20.24 -10.40 -3.58
CA PHE A 211 21.24 -9.64 -4.31
C PHE A 211 21.41 -10.16 -5.74
N LYS A 212 21.59 -11.47 -5.92
CA LYS A 212 21.72 -12.08 -7.25
C LYS A 212 20.48 -11.87 -8.11
N GLN A 213 19.29 -11.99 -7.52
CA GLN A 213 18.02 -11.79 -8.23
C GLN A 213 17.84 -10.35 -8.75
N LYS A 214 18.28 -9.35 -7.98
CA LYS A 214 18.06 -7.94 -8.30
C LYS A 214 19.25 -7.27 -9.00
N VAL A 215 20.48 -7.74 -8.73
CA VAL A 215 21.72 -7.17 -9.29
C VAL A 215 22.25 -8.00 -10.49
N GLY A 216 21.82 -9.27 -10.60
CA GLY A 216 22.20 -10.15 -11.69
C GLY A 216 23.40 -11.06 -11.38
N VAL A 217 24.28 -10.66 -10.45
CA VAL A 217 25.48 -11.41 -10.05
C VAL A 217 25.49 -11.67 -8.55
N ALA A 218 26.22 -12.70 -8.09
CA ALA A 218 26.35 -12.96 -6.67
C ALA A 218 27.23 -11.89 -5.98
N PRO A 219 27.05 -11.63 -4.66
CA PRO A 219 27.85 -10.64 -3.93
C PRO A 219 29.37 -10.83 -4.05
N ASN A 220 29.86 -12.08 -4.03
CA ASN A 220 31.26 -12.37 -4.21
C ASN A 220 31.76 -12.02 -5.62
N GLU A 221 30.97 -12.30 -6.64
CA GLU A 221 31.27 -11.95 -8.03
C GLU A 221 31.24 -10.43 -8.23
N TYR A 222 30.30 -9.75 -7.57
CA TYR A 222 30.22 -8.29 -7.60
C TYR A 222 31.45 -7.63 -6.97
N ARG A 223 31.93 -8.17 -5.83
CA ARG A 223 33.17 -7.71 -5.15
C ARG A 223 34.43 -7.89 -5.98
N SER A 224 34.49 -8.95 -6.75
CA SER A 224 35.67 -9.35 -7.56
C SER A 224 35.15 -9.79 -8.92
N PRO A 225 34.82 -8.86 -9.83
CA PRO A 225 34.41 -9.21 -11.16
C PRO A 225 35.55 -9.98 -11.83
N LYS A 226 35.21 -11.14 -12.42
CA LYS A 226 36.18 -11.86 -13.28
C LYS A 226 36.59 -10.90 -14.40
N VAL A 227 37.85 -10.52 -14.43
CA VAL A 227 38.43 -9.86 -15.59
C VAL A 227 38.52 -10.98 -16.65
N ASP A 228 37.59 -10.99 -17.60
CA ASP A 228 37.76 -11.80 -18.80
C ASP A 228 39.01 -11.28 -19.50
N CYS A 229 40.15 -11.96 -19.34
CA CYS A 229 41.30 -11.75 -20.19
C CYS A 229 40.90 -12.21 -21.61
N PRO A 230 40.89 -11.35 -22.60
CA PRO A 230 40.75 -11.79 -23.97
C PRO A 230 41.99 -12.58 -24.33
N THR A 231 41.78 -13.86 -24.62
CA THR A 231 42.80 -14.74 -25.29
C THR A 231 42.92 -14.37 -26.73
#